data_6526ccfabdd651f96e761a471f7ac120
#
_entry.id   6526ccfabdd651f96e761a471f7ac120
#
_cell.length_a   1.000
_cell.length_b   1.000
_cell.length_c   1.000
_cell.angle_alpha   90.00
_cell.angle_beta   90.00
_cell.angle_gamma   90.00
#
_symmetry.space_group_name_H-M   'P 1'
#
loop_
_entity.id
_entity.type
_entity.pdbx_description
1 polymer ?
#
loop_
_entity_poly.entity_id
_entity_poly.type
_entity_poly.pdbx_seq_one_letter_code
_entity_poly.pdbx_strand_id
1 'polypeptide(L)'
;MTQLQSLGRNDQRTGSEGSAVIKGIDDELILAARLLLATLFLIFGWRKLRDYSGTVSQILQLGGPMPVLAAAVAIFMELPVAFAVAIGAFTRASALLLVLYTLGTALIGHRYWTVTGADQVDSMDGFYKDLSIMGGFLLLYITGAGKYSIDVLCGIAAP
;
A
#
# COMPACT_ATOMS: atom_id res chain seq x y z
N MET A 1 33.95 -39.55 -19.49
CA MET A 1 33.01 -38.47 -19.91
C MET A 1 31.73 -38.42 -19.08
N THR A 2 31.30 -39.48 -18.44
CA THR A 2 30.01 -39.56 -17.70
C THR A 2 29.97 -38.86 -16.36
N GLN A 3 31.08 -38.74 -15.63
CA GLN A 3 31.12 -38.07 -14.30
C GLN A 3 31.00 -36.54 -14.34
N LEU A 4 31.55 -35.90 -15.35
CA LEU A 4 31.46 -34.43 -15.49
C LEU A 4 30.04 -33.95 -15.85
N GLN A 5 29.27 -34.81 -16.57
CA GLN A 5 27.86 -34.53 -16.87
C GLN A 5 26.93 -34.68 -15.65
N SER A 6 27.27 -35.54 -14.69
CA SER A 6 26.47 -35.72 -13.47
C SER A 6 26.68 -34.55 -12.48
N LEU A 7 27.89 -34.01 -12.39
CA LEU A 7 28.21 -32.87 -11.52
C LEU A 7 27.53 -31.59 -12.01
N GLY A 8 27.55 -31.32 -13.32
CA GLY A 8 26.87 -30.14 -13.88
C GLY A 8 25.33 -30.22 -13.77
N ARG A 9 24.74 -31.40 -13.73
CA ARG A 9 23.31 -31.60 -13.59
C ARG A 9 22.82 -31.40 -12.14
N ASN A 10 23.66 -31.78 -11.17
CA ASN A 10 23.36 -31.55 -9.75
C ASN A 10 23.46 -30.05 -9.37
N ASP A 11 24.44 -29.33 -9.93
CA ASP A 11 24.63 -27.91 -9.67
C ASP A 11 23.48 -27.07 -10.24
N GLN A 12 22.95 -27.44 -11.40
CA GLN A 12 21.77 -26.80 -11.99
C GLN A 12 20.47 -27.09 -11.20
N ARG A 13 20.32 -28.26 -10.60
CA ARG A 13 19.15 -28.59 -9.78
C ARG A 13 19.14 -27.84 -8.45
N THR A 14 20.26 -27.78 -7.75
CA THR A 14 20.37 -27.04 -6.48
C THR A 14 20.18 -25.54 -6.68
N GLY A 15 20.67 -24.95 -7.79
CA GLY A 15 20.43 -23.56 -8.15
C GLY A 15 18.95 -23.28 -8.49
N SER A 16 18.28 -24.21 -9.17
CA SER A 16 16.87 -24.11 -9.51
C SER A 16 15.95 -24.24 -8.30
N GLU A 17 16.22 -25.15 -7.38
CA GLU A 17 15.45 -25.33 -6.14
C GLU A 17 15.63 -24.14 -5.18
N GLY A 18 16.85 -23.62 -5.03
CA GLY A 18 17.11 -22.42 -4.25
C GLY A 18 16.39 -21.18 -4.80
N SER A 19 16.37 -21.01 -6.10
CA SER A 19 15.66 -19.89 -6.76
C SER A 19 14.14 -20.01 -6.59
N ALA A 20 13.59 -21.22 -6.63
CA ALA A 20 12.14 -21.44 -6.43
C ALA A 20 11.71 -21.18 -4.97
N VAL A 21 12.55 -21.57 -4.00
CA VAL A 21 12.29 -21.30 -2.57
C VAL A 21 12.34 -19.79 -2.29
N ILE A 22 13.32 -19.06 -2.84
CA ILE A 22 13.43 -17.61 -2.68
C ILE A 22 12.20 -16.91 -3.29
N LYS A 23 11.79 -17.28 -4.50
CA LYS A 23 10.56 -16.73 -5.12
C LYS A 23 9.30 -16.99 -4.29
N GLY A 24 9.18 -18.15 -3.64
CA GLY A 24 8.04 -18.44 -2.76
C GLY A 24 7.98 -17.51 -1.56
N ILE A 25 9.12 -17.22 -0.93
CA ILE A 25 9.22 -16.30 0.21
C ILE A 25 8.89 -14.86 -0.23
N ASP A 26 9.33 -14.44 -1.42
CA ASP A 26 9.04 -13.12 -1.95
C ASP A 26 7.53 -12.90 -2.14
N ASP A 27 6.81 -13.89 -2.67
CA ASP A 27 5.37 -13.82 -2.87
C ASP A 27 4.58 -13.72 -1.56
N GLU A 28 5.02 -14.46 -0.53
CA GLU A 28 4.41 -14.39 0.81
C GLU A 28 4.68 -13.05 1.48
N LEU A 29 5.88 -12.50 1.33
CA LEU A 29 6.23 -11.18 1.84
C LEU A 29 5.45 -10.06 1.13
N ILE A 30 5.24 -10.17 -0.18
CA ILE A 30 4.41 -9.21 -0.94
C ILE A 30 2.96 -9.28 -0.44
N LEU A 31 2.40 -10.48 -0.22
CA LEU A 31 1.07 -10.61 0.37
C LEU A 31 0.99 -9.96 1.75
N ALA A 32 1.94 -10.26 2.63
CA ALA A 32 2.00 -9.65 3.96
C ALA A 32 2.10 -8.12 3.91
N ALA A 33 2.96 -7.58 3.06
CA ALA A 33 3.11 -6.14 2.86
C ALA A 33 1.81 -5.48 2.38
N ARG A 34 1.10 -6.09 1.42
CA ARG A 34 -0.21 -5.60 0.95
C ARG A 34 -1.23 -5.55 2.07
N LEU A 35 -1.34 -6.64 2.84
CA LEU A 35 -2.29 -6.71 3.95
C LEU A 35 -1.98 -5.67 5.03
N LEU A 36 -0.70 -5.50 5.39
CA LEU A 36 -0.27 -4.49 6.38
C LEU A 36 -0.58 -3.07 5.89
N LEU A 37 -0.23 -2.74 4.64
CA LEU A 37 -0.51 -1.42 4.06
C LEU A 37 -2.02 -1.15 3.98
N ALA A 38 -2.80 -2.12 3.51
CA ALA A 38 -4.24 -1.98 3.38
C ALA A 38 -4.96 -1.87 4.74
N THR A 39 -4.50 -2.58 5.75
CA THR A 39 -5.14 -2.61 7.08
C THR A 39 -5.30 -1.21 7.69
N LEU A 40 -4.26 -0.38 7.60
CA LEU A 40 -4.32 1.00 8.09
C LEU A 40 -5.49 1.76 7.45
N PHE A 41 -5.55 1.75 6.12
CA PHE A 41 -6.56 2.48 5.36
C PHE A 41 -7.96 1.93 5.62
N LEU A 42 -8.13 0.60 5.65
CA LEU A 42 -9.42 -0.03 5.92
C LEU A 42 -9.97 0.34 7.31
N ILE A 43 -9.11 0.40 8.34
CA ILE A 43 -9.51 0.81 9.67
C ILE A 43 -9.95 2.29 9.68
N PHE A 44 -9.15 3.18 9.07
CA PHE A 44 -9.47 4.60 9.03
C PHE A 44 -10.69 4.89 8.15
N GLY A 45 -10.81 4.24 6.99
CA GLY A 45 -11.97 4.36 6.10
C GLY A 45 -13.26 3.89 6.78
N TRP A 46 -13.20 2.78 7.53
CA TRP A 46 -14.34 2.32 8.31
C TRP A 46 -14.78 3.32 9.39
N ARG A 47 -13.83 3.94 10.11
CA ARG A 47 -14.12 4.99 11.09
C ARG A 47 -14.79 6.19 10.44
N LYS A 48 -14.26 6.66 9.29
CA LYS A 48 -14.83 7.78 8.54
C LYS A 48 -16.21 7.47 7.99
N LEU A 49 -16.45 6.23 7.54
CA LEU A 49 -17.77 5.80 7.08
C LEU A 49 -18.80 5.83 8.21
N ARG A 50 -18.41 5.41 9.42
CA ARG A 50 -19.29 5.42 10.60
C ARG A 50 -19.61 6.83 11.11
N ASP A 51 -18.67 7.75 10.98
CA ASP A 51 -18.84 9.15 11.38
C ASP A 51 -18.49 10.08 10.21
N TYR A 52 -19.35 10.06 9.19
CA TYR A 52 -19.19 10.88 8.01
C TYR A 52 -19.25 12.38 8.34
N SER A 53 -20.20 12.78 9.19
CA SER A 53 -20.38 14.19 9.60
C SER A 53 -19.18 14.71 10.40
N GLY A 54 -18.63 13.93 11.30
CA GLY A 54 -17.40 14.24 12.02
C GLY A 54 -16.21 14.37 11.08
N THR A 55 -16.11 13.47 10.09
CA THR A 55 -15.06 13.55 9.07
C THR A 55 -15.14 14.83 8.24
N VAL A 56 -16.33 15.23 7.79
CA VAL A 56 -16.55 16.49 7.07
C VAL A 56 -16.14 17.68 7.94
N SER A 57 -16.55 17.68 9.21
CA SER A 57 -16.21 18.75 10.17
C SER A 57 -14.70 18.85 10.40
N GLN A 58 -14.02 17.72 10.53
CA GLN A 58 -12.57 17.67 10.69
C GLN A 58 -11.84 18.25 9.46
N ILE A 59 -12.25 17.87 8.24
CA ILE A 59 -11.66 18.38 7.01
C ILE A 59 -11.87 19.89 6.89
N LEU A 60 -13.05 20.39 7.27
CA LEU A 60 -13.35 21.81 7.30
C LEU A 60 -12.43 22.57 8.27
N GLN A 61 -12.24 22.05 9.48
CA GLN A 61 -11.34 22.65 10.49
C GLN A 61 -9.88 22.69 10.02
N LEU A 62 -9.45 21.67 9.28
CA LEU A 62 -8.12 21.62 8.67
C LEU A 62 -7.98 22.57 7.45
N GLY A 63 -9.05 23.26 7.05
CA GLY A 63 -9.04 24.13 5.88
C GLY A 63 -8.94 23.34 4.56
N GLY A 64 -9.39 22.09 4.55
CA GLY A 64 -9.43 21.26 3.33
C GLY A 64 -10.48 21.76 2.34
N PRO A 65 -10.23 21.66 1.03
CA PRO A 65 -11.16 22.08 0.01
C PRO A 65 -12.38 21.15 -0.07
N MET A 66 -13.57 21.70 -0.33
CA MET A 66 -14.81 20.93 -0.54
C MET A 66 -15.01 19.77 0.46
N PRO A 67 -15.17 20.05 1.78
CA PRO A 67 -15.07 19.02 2.84
C PRO A 67 -15.97 17.81 2.65
N VAL A 68 -17.20 18.02 2.12
CA VAL A 68 -18.16 16.94 1.83
C VAL A 68 -17.62 16.01 0.75
N LEU A 69 -17.12 16.55 -0.36
CA LEU A 69 -16.55 15.75 -1.43
C LEU A 69 -15.24 15.09 -0.99
N ALA A 70 -14.40 15.80 -0.27
CA ALA A 70 -13.14 15.27 0.25
C ALA A 70 -13.36 14.09 1.20
N ALA A 71 -14.39 14.14 2.06
CA ALA A 71 -14.77 13.04 2.94
C ALA A 71 -15.24 11.81 2.13
N ALA A 72 -16.05 12.01 1.10
CA ALA A 72 -16.49 10.91 0.22
C ALA A 72 -15.30 10.27 -0.53
N VAL A 73 -14.40 11.09 -1.07
CA VAL A 73 -13.18 10.64 -1.73
C VAL A 73 -12.29 9.86 -0.74
N ALA A 74 -12.12 10.36 0.49
CA ALA A 74 -11.35 9.68 1.51
C ALA A 74 -11.90 8.26 1.80
N ILE A 75 -13.21 8.14 2.00
CA ILE A 75 -13.85 6.84 2.22
C ILE A 75 -13.67 5.92 1.01
N PHE A 76 -13.82 6.44 -0.21
CA PHE A 76 -13.62 5.66 -1.43
C PHE A 76 -12.17 5.17 -1.56
N MET A 77 -11.19 6.00 -1.26
CA MET A 77 -9.77 5.60 -1.33
C MET A 77 -9.40 4.62 -0.22
N GLU A 78 -9.92 4.84 0.99
CA GLU A 78 -9.57 4.04 2.16
C GLU A 78 -10.35 2.73 2.29
N LEU A 79 -11.49 2.56 1.63
CA LEU A 79 -12.24 1.30 1.63
C LEU A 79 -12.11 0.55 0.30
N PRO A 80 -12.75 0.93 -0.81
CA PRO A 80 -12.68 0.17 -2.05
C PRO A 80 -11.26 0.03 -2.61
N VAL A 81 -10.49 1.13 -2.67
CA VAL A 81 -9.15 1.10 -3.28
C VAL A 81 -8.16 0.35 -2.39
N ALA A 82 -8.20 0.56 -1.07
CA ALA A 82 -7.37 -0.19 -0.14
C ALA A 82 -7.76 -1.69 -0.10
N PHE A 83 -9.04 -2.00 -0.20
CA PHE A 83 -9.49 -3.40 -0.32
C PHE A 83 -8.98 -4.05 -1.61
N ALA A 84 -9.00 -3.33 -2.73
CA ALA A 84 -8.42 -3.80 -3.99
C ALA A 84 -6.92 -4.13 -3.82
N VAL A 85 -6.15 -3.30 -3.11
CA VAL A 85 -4.75 -3.62 -2.77
C VAL A 85 -4.66 -4.88 -1.92
N ALA A 86 -5.50 -5.05 -0.89
CA ALA A 86 -5.47 -6.22 -0.02
C ALA A 86 -5.64 -7.53 -0.80
N ILE A 87 -6.62 -7.59 -1.71
CA ILE A 87 -6.88 -8.78 -2.53
C ILE A 87 -5.99 -8.88 -3.78
N GLY A 88 -5.20 -7.85 -4.08
CA GLY A 88 -4.32 -7.81 -5.25
C GLY A 88 -5.08 -7.65 -6.57
N ALA A 89 -6.09 -6.76 -6.59
CA ALA A 89 -6.84 -6.41 -7.78
C ALA A 89 -6.39 -5.03 -8.28
N PHE A 90 -6.04 -4.93 -9.56
CA PHE A 90 -5.49 -3.71 -10.17
C PHE A 90 -4.39 -3.08 -9.31
N THR A 91 -3.50 -3.91 -8.77
CA THR A 91 -2.59 -3.57 -7.67
C THR A 91 -1.74 -2.35 -7.98
N ARG A 92 -1.16 -2.26 -9.18
CA ARG A 92 -0.32 -1.12 -9.57
C ARG A 92 -1.10 0.18 -9.62
N ALA A 93 -2.29 0.17 -10.23
CA ALA A 93 -3.14 1.37 -10.31
C ALA A 93 -3.63 1.80 -8.92
N SER A 94 -4.09 0.85 -8.10
CA SER A 94 -4.54 1.09 -6.74
C SER A 94 -3.42 1.61 -5.83
N ALA A 95 -2.21 1.07 -5.95
CA ALA A 95 -1.04 1.54 -5.22
C ALA A 95 -0.70 2.99 -5.59
N LEU A 96 -0.68 3.33 -6.88
CA LEU A 96 -0.41 4.69 -7.33
C LEU A 96 -1.48 5.68 -6.86
N LEU A 97 -2.76 5.29 -6.93
CA LEU A 97 -3.87 6.10 -6.40
C LEU A 97 -3.70 6.37 -4.90
N LEU A 98 -3.31 5.36 -4.11
CA LEU A 98 -3.07 5.53 -2.67
C LEU A 98 -1.82 6.38 -2.38
N VAL A 99 -0.78 6.35 -3.21
CA VAL A 99 0.34 7.30 -3.11
C VAL A 99 -0.14 8.73 -3.27
N LEU A 100 -0.91 9.02 -4.34
CA LEU A 100 -1.42 10.38 -4.60
C LEU A 100 -2.40 10.83 -3.51
N TYR A 101 -3.27 9.93 -3.06
CA TYR A 101 -4.19 10.20 -1.96
C TYR A 101 -3.43 10.50 -0.65
N THR A 102 -2.46 9.67 -0.27
CA THR A 102 -1.67 9.85 0.95
C THR A 102 -0.85 11.15 0.90
N LEU A 103 -0.31 11.51 -0.27
CA LEU A 103 0.33 12.81 -0.45
C LEU A 103 -0.65 13.97 -0.18
N GLY A 104 -1.86 13.89 -0.73
CA GLY A 104 -2.90 14.89 -0.50
C GLY A 104 -3.28 15.01 0.98
N THR A 105 -3.46 13.89 1.67
CA THR A 105 -3.78 13.88 3.11
C THR A 105 -2.63 14.39 3.97
N ALA A 106 -1.38 14.08 3.63
CA ALA A 106 -0.19 14.59 4.31
C ALA A 106 -0.11 16.13 4.21
N LEU A 107 -0.34 16.67 3.02
CA LEU A 107 -0.27 18.12 2.77
C LEU A 107 -1.45 18.91 3.38
N ILE A 108 -2.59 18.27 3.60
CA ILE A 108 -3.78 18.92 4.18
C ILE A 108 -3.86 18.66 5.69
N GLY A 109 -3.64 17.43 6.12
CA GLY A 109 -3.85 16.98 7.49
C GLY A 109 -2.65 17.17 8.41
N HIS A 110 -1.43 17.09 7.86
CA HIS A 110 -0.18 17.09 8.63
C HIS A 110 0.72 18.27 8.31
N ARG A 111 0.15 19.49 8.37
CA ARG A 111 0.88 20.76 8.10
C ARG A 111 1.67 21.23 9.32
N TYR A 112 2.71 20.49 9.70
CA TYR A 112 3.56 20.79 10.87
C TYR A 112 4.22 22.19 10.80
N TRP A 113 4.35 22.77 9.61
CA TRP A 113 4.89 24.13 9.41
C TRP A 113 3.91 25.24 9.74
N THR A 114 2.64 24.95 10.03
CA THR A 114 1.60 25.94 10.39
C THR A 114 1.23 25.91 11.86
N VAL A 115 1.75 24.98 12.63
CA VAL A 115 1.45 24.77 14.05
C VAL A 115 2.73 24.78 14.88
N THR A 116 2.62 24.95 16.20
CA THR A 116 3.76 25.04 17.13
C THR A 116 3.55 24.17 18.37
N GLY A 117 4.61 23.90 19.11
CA GLY A 117 4.53 23.12 20.35
C GLY A 117 4.25 21.64 20.12
N ALA A 118 3.41 21.03 20.96
CA ALA A 118 3.08 19.60 20.89
C ALA A 118 2.38 19.25 19.57
N ASP A 119 1.47 20.09 19.10
CA ASP A 119 0.74 19.86 17.84
C ASP A 119 1.68 19.83 16.62
N GLN A 120 2.80 20.55 16.68
CA GLN A 120 3.82 20.54 15.64
C GLN A 120 4.51 19.17 15.58
N VAL A 121 4.86 18.60 16.73
CA VAL A 121 5.50 17.28 16.80
C VAL A 121 4.57 16.21 16.26
N ASP A 122 3.31 16.18 16.71
CA ASP A 122 2.32 15.20 16.26
C ASP A 122 2.05 15.29 14.74
N SER A 123 1.96 16.53 14.23
CA SER A 123 1.78 16.75 12.79
C SER A 123 3.01 16.34 11.98
N MET A 124 4.22 16.58 12.50
CA MET A 124 5.47 16.18 11.87
C MET A 124 5.59 14.65 11.80
N ASP A 125 5.30 13.96 12.89
CA ASP A 125 5.30 12.50 12.94
C ASP A 125 4.27 11.91 11.97
N GLY A 126 3.08 12.52 11.88
CA GLY A 126 2.06 12.15 10.90
C GLY A 126 2.57 12.30 9.47
N PHE A 127 3.19 13.43 9.14
CA PHE A 127 3.73 13.71 7.80
C PHE A 127 4.80 12.70 7.37
N TYR A 128 5.79 12.44 8.24
CA TYR A 128 6.86 11.47 7.91
C TYR A 128 6.37 10.03 7.88
N LYS A 129 5.36 9.69 8.66
CA LYS A 129 4.66 8.40 8.58
C LYS A 129 3.97 8.22 7.23
N ASP A 130 3.25 9.23 6.76
CA ASP A 130 2.62 9.23 5.44
C ASP A 130 3.66 9.08 4.33
N LEU A 131 4.82 9.75 4.43
CA LEU A 131 5.92 9.61 3.48
C LEU A 131 6.45 8.17 3.43
N SER A 132 6.56 7.52 4.59
CA SER A 132 6.98 6.10 4.67
C SER A 132 5.95 5.16 4.05
N ILE A 133 4.66 5.41 4.26
CA ILE A 133 3.56 4.65 3.66
C ILE A 133 3.58 4.79 2.13
N MET A 134 3.79 6.01 1.61
CA MET A 134 3.95 6.23 0.16
C MET A 134 5.12 5.42 -0.41
N GLY A 135 6.24 5.35 0.31
CA GLY A 135 7.38 4.49 -0.07
C GLY A 135 6.98 3.02 -0.19
N GLY A 136 6.19 2.51 0.75
CA GLY A 136 5.64 1.15 0.69
C GLY A 136 4.75 0.91 -0.53
N PHE A 137 3.85 1.84 -0.86
CA PHE A 137 3.02 1.73 -2.07
C PHE A 137 3.81 1.87 -3.37
N LEU A 138 4.87 2.69 -3.42
CA LEU A 138 5.75 2.77 -4.57
C LEU A 138 6.51 1.45 -4.80
N LEU A 139 6.98 0.81 -3.74
CA LEU A 139 7.54 -0.53 -3.83
C LEU A 139 6.51 -1.54 -4.36
N LEU A 140 5.30 -1.51 -3.84
CA LEU A 140 4.21 -2.36 -4.32
C LEU A 140 3.85 -2.09 -5.79
N TYR A 141 3.91 -0.84 -6.24
CA TYR A 141 3.73 -0.49 -7.64
C TYR A 141 4.79 -1.14 -8.55
N ILE A 142 6.06 -1.18 -8.09
CA ILE A 142 7.18 -1.77 -8.84
C ILE A 142 7.10 -3.30 -8.82
N THR A 143 6.94 -3.91 -7.64
CA THR A 143 6.91 -5.37 -7.48
C THR A 143 5.64 -6.01 -8.05
N GLY A 144 4.53 -5.27 -8.05
CA GLY A 144 3.24 -5.80 -8.47
C GLY A 144 2.54 -6.57 -7.36
N ALA A 145 1.54 -7.35 -7.78
CA ALA A 145 0.61 -8.03 -6.88
C ALA A 145 1.15 -9.29 -6.20
N GLY A 146 2.22 -9.89 -6.75
CA GLY A 146 2.70 -11.23 -6.35
C GLY A 146 1.72 -12.35 -6.74
N LYS A 147 2.14 -13.58 -6.53
CA LYS A 147 1.41 -14.79 -6.93
C LYS A 147 0.00 -14.89 -6.29
N TYR A 148 -0.14 -14.49 -5.04
CA TYR A 148 -1.40 -14.58 -4.29
C TYR A 148 -2.27 -13.34 -4.53
N SER A 149 -2.75 -13.15 -5.77
CA SER A 149 -3.50 -11.98 -6.17
C SER A 149 -4.58 -12.28 -7.20
N ILE A 150 -5.60 -11.45 -7.22
CA ILE A 150 -6.63 -11.48 -8.27
C ILE A 150 -6.04 -11.12 -9.63
N ASP A 151 -5.06 -10.22 -9.69
CA ASP A 151 -4.39 -9.83 -10.94
C ASP A 151 -3.78 -11.03 -11.66
N VAL A 152 -3.15 -11.96 -10.92
CA VAL A 152 -2.60 -13.21 -11.48
C VAL A 152 -3.71 -14.19 -11.85
N LEU A 153 -4.73 -14.35 -11.01
CA LEU A 153 -5.85 -15.25 -11.28
C LEU A 153 -6.64 -14.85 -12.55
N CYS A 154 -6.73 -13.54 -12.80
CA CYS A 154 -7.41 -13.00 -13.99
C CYS A 154 -6.47 -12.83 -15.21
N GLY A 155 -5.19 -13.20 -15.10
CA GLY A 155 -4.22 -13.06 -16.18
C GLY A 155 -3.83 -11.60 -16.51
N ILE A 156 -4.08 -10.67 -15.59
CA ILE A 156 -3.73 -9.23 -15.73
C ILE A 156 -2.24 -9.01 -15.46
N ALA A 157 -1.64 -9.81 -14.58
CA ALA A 157 -0.21 -9.78 -14.27
C ALA A 157 0.38 -11.20 -14.37
N ALA A 158 1.66 -11.27 -14.75
CA ALA A 158 2.41 -12.52 -14.65
C ALA A 158 2.77 -12.81 -13.19
N PRO A 159 2.85 -14.09 -12.79
CA PRO A 159 3.28 -14.50 -11.46
C PRO A 159 4.76 -14.21 -11.23
#